data_1d5a07bfcbfbd4dc65719121a2b99648
#
_entry.id   1d5a07bfcbfbd4dc65719121a2b99648
#
_cell.length_a   1.000
_cell.length_b   1.000
_cell.length_c   1.000
_cell.angle_alpha   90.00
_cell.angle_beta   90.00
_cell.angle_gamma   90.00
#
_symmetry.space_group_name_H-M   'P 1'
#
loop_
_entity.id
_entity.type
_entity.pdbx_description
1 polymer ?
#
loop_
_entity_poly.entity_id
_entity_poly.type
_entity_poly.pdbx_seq_one_letter_code
_entity_poly.pdbx_strand_id
1 'polypeptide(L)'
;MLLRDEVEMLRRVPIFARIAPAKLKLLAFTSDRVSYRAGQILFHQGDLGDAAYVVLAGTADILVDTPTGEIKVADVDVNSIVGEIAILCDVSRTATVKATSNVEALRISKEHFLKLLSDFPEMAVDIMRVLADRLNHTTAELTAARSQPALQPAPTH
;
A
#
# COMPACT_ATOMS: atom_id res chain seq x y z
N MET A 1 -1.42 -1.21 22.27
CA MET A 1 -1.58 0.18 21.76
C MET A 1 -3.00 0.65 22.03
N LEU A 2 -3.13 1.86 22.52
CA LEU A 2 -4.44 2.44 22.79
C LEU A 2 -5.07 2.96 21.49
N LEU A 3 -6.40 3.01 21.45
CA LEU A 3 -7.15 3.53 20.31
C LEU A 3 -6.70 4.95 19.91
N ARG A 4 -6.35 5.79 20.90
CA ARG A 4 -5.82 7.14 20.65
C ARG A 4 -4.55 7.09 19.80
N ASP A 5 -3.64 6.14 20.09
CA ASP A 5 -2.39 6.00 19.36
C ASP A 5 -2.63 5.57 17.92
N GLU A 6 -3.62 4.71 17.70
CA GLU A 6 -4.01 4.28 16.37
C GLU A 6 -4.55 5.45 15.55
N VAL A 7 -5.37 6.32 16.17
CA VAL A 7 -5.88 7.52 15.50
C VAL A 7 -4.73 8.44 15.08
N GLU A 8 -3.74 8.67 15.97
CA GLU A 8 -2.59 9.49 15.64
C GLU A 8 -1.76 8.89 14.51
N MET A 9 -1.62 7.58 14.48
CA MET A 9 -0.93 6.89 13.38
C MET A 9 -1.69 7.00 12.06
N LEU A 10 -3.02 6.85 12.09
CA LEU A 10 -3.84 7.01 10.90
C LEU A 10 -3.75 8.42 10.32
N ARG A 11 -3.65 9.44 11.17
CA ARG A 11 -3.53 10.83 10.71
C ARG A 11 -2.22 11.07 9.95
N ARG A 12 -1.21 10.25 10.15
CA ARG A 12 0.08 10.36 9.44
C ARG A 12 0.03 9.74 8.05
N VAL A 13 -1.00 8.94 7.76
CA VAL A 13 -1.20 8.39 6.42
C VAL A 13 -1.77 9.50 5.54
N PRO A 14 -1.11 9.87 4.42
CA PRO A 14 -1.51 11.04 3.63
C PRO A 14 -2.98 11.04 3.23
N ILE A 15 -3.55 9.91 2.85
CA ILE A 15 -4.95 9.82 2.40
C ILE A 15 -5.95 10.01 3.55
N PHE A 16 -5.51 9.89 4.80
CA PHE A 16 -6.37 10.08 5.97
C PHE A 16 -6.16 11.40 6.68
N ALA A 17 -5.20 12.21 6.25
CA ALA A 17 -4.78 13.41 6.96
C ALA A 17 -5.89 14.46 7.10
N ARG A 18 -6.84 14.48 6.17
CA ARG A 18 -7.95 15.45 6.16
C ARG A 18 -9.21 14.95 6.85
N ILE A 19 -9.20 13.71 7.31
CA ILE A 19 -10.39 13.11 7.95
C ILE A 19 -10.44 13.56 9.40
N ALA A 20 -11.65 13.94 9.86
CA ALA A 20 -11.87 14.38 11.25
C ALA A 20 -11.46 13.27 12.23
N PRO A 21 -10.83 13.63 13.37
CA PRO A 21 -10.38 12.64 14.36
C PRO A 21 -11.47 11.68 14.83
N ALA A 22 -12.72 12.17 14.97
CA ALA A 22 -13.85 11.32 15.38
C ALA A 22 -14.12 10.20 14.37
N LYS A 23 -13.94 10.47 13.07
CA LYS A 23 -14.15 9.47 12.02
C LYS A 23 -12.98 8.50 11.93
N LEU A 24 -11.75 8.97 12.14
CA LEU A 24 -10.57 8.10 12.24
C LEU A 24 -10.67 7.17 13.44
N LYS A 25 -11.23 7.67 14.55
CA LYS A 25 -11.47 6.85 15.73
C LYS A 25 -12.46 5.73 15.44
N LEU A 26 -13.51 6.03 14.70
CA LEU A 26 -14.49 5.03 14.29
C LEU A 26 -13.85 4.00 13.36
N LEU A 27 -13.04 4.45 12.40
CA LEU A 27 -12.31 3.58 11.49
C LEU A 27 -11.37 2.64 12.27
N ALA A 28 -10.59 3.17 13.20
CA ALA A 28 -9.68 2.37 14.02
C ALA A 28 -10.46 1.34 14.84
N PHE A 29 -11.59 1.73 15.41
CA PHE A 29 -12.42 0.86 16.22
C PHE A 29 -13.02 -0.30 15.40
N THR A 30 -13.41 -0.04 14.14
CA THR A 30 -14.03 -1.05 13.28
C THR A 30 -13.02 -1.86 12.47
N SER A 31 -11.74 -1.50 12.53
CA SER A 31 -10.67 -2.21 11.83
C SER A 31 -10.06 -3.28 12.73
N ASP A 32 -9.48 -4.30 12.12
CA ASP A 32 -8.80 -5.36 12.85
C ASP A 32 -7.31 -5.03 12.97
N ARG A 33 -6.75 -5.24 14.16
CA ARG A 33 -5.32 -5.15 14.33
C ARG A 33 -4.72 -6.52 14.07
N VAL A 34 -3.77 -6.56 13.14
CA VAL A 34 -3.11 -7.80 12.71
C VAL A 34 -1.60 -7.67 12.83
N SER A 35 -0.95 -8.80 13.09
CA SER A 35 0.51 -8.86 13.26
C SER A 35 1.10 -9.93 12.37
N TYR A 36 2.27 -9.64 11.83
CA TYR A 36 3.03 -10.57 10.98
C TYR A 36 4.47 -10.59 11.44
N ARG A 37 5.09 -11.77 11.43
CA ARG A 37 6.51 -11.92 11.69
C ARG A 37 7.30 -11.68 10.42
N ALA A 38 8.56 -11.32 10.56
CA ALA A 38 9.47 -11.24 9.42
C ALA A 38 9.39 -12.53 8.60
N GLY A 39 9.23 -12.38 7.28
CA GLY A 39 9.09 -13.49 6.35
C GLY A 39 7.66 -13.96 6.08
N GLN A 40 6.69 -13.53 6.89
CA GLN A 40 5.29 -13.88 6.64
C GLN A 40 4.68 -13.00 5.55
N ILE A 41 3.68 -13.54 4.89
CA ILE A 41 2.98 -12.90 3.78
C ILE A 41 1.68 -12.27 4.29
N LEU A 42 1.46 -10.99 3.98
CA LEU A 42 0.19 -10.33 4.29
C LEU A 42 -0.90 -10.80 3.32
N PHE A 43 -0.58 -10.84 2.04
CA PHE A 43 -1.45 -11.41 1.01
C PHE A 43 -0.60 -11.74 -0.22
N HIS A 44 -1.10 -12.67 -1.03
CA HIS A 44 -0.42 -13.12 -2.25
C HIS A 44 -1.02 -12.48 -3.49
N GLN A 45 -0.19 -12.28 -4.49
CA GLN A 45 -0.64 -11.93 -5.84
C GLN A 45 -1.68 -12.94 -6.29
N GLY A 46 -2.79 -12.47 -6.86
CA GLY A 46 -3.87 -13.32 -7.32
C GLY A 46 -4.98 -13.58 -6.31
N ASP A 47 -4.75 -13.32 -5.02
CA ASP A 47 -5.78 -13.47 -3.99
C ASP A 47 -6.90 -12.46 -4.18
N LEU A 48 -8.07 -12.73 -3.58
CA LEU A 48 -9.16 -11.77 -3.55
C LEU A 48 -8.79 -10.56 -2.69
N GLY A 49 -9.10 -9.37 -3.19
CA GLY A 49 -8.83 -8.11 -2.47
C GLY A 49 -9.97 -7.74 -1.54
N ASP A 50 -9.96 -8.28 -0.34
CA ASP A 50 -11.04 -8.12 0.64
C ASP A 50 -10.75 -7.06 1.72
N ALA A 51 -9.54 -6.52 1.76
CA ALA A 51 -9.13 -5.54 2.76
C ALA A 51 -7.94 -4.73 2.29
N ALA A 52 -7.79 -3.54 2.87
CA ALA A 52 -6.59 -2.73 2.78
C ALA A 52 -5.86 -2.78 4.13
N TYR A 53 -4.56 -2.57 4.13
CA TYR A 53 -3.73 -2.63 5.33
C TYR A 53 -2.98 -1.32 5.50
N VAL A 54 -3.07 -0.73 6.69
CA VAL A 54 -2.27 0.45 7.08
C VAL A 54 -1.16 -0.04 7.99
N VAL A 55 0.08 0.17 7.60
CA VAL A 55 1.24 -0.29 8.38
C VAL A 55 1.49 0.64 9.55
N LEU A 56 1.37 0.12 10.76
CA LEU A 56 1.60 0.86 12.00
C LEU A 56 3.04 0.73 12.50
N ALA A 57 3.65 -0.42 12.24
CA ALA A 57 5.04 -0.70 12.63
C ALA A 57 5.63 -1.74 11.68
N GLY A 58 6.92 -1.65 11.46
CA GLY A 58 7.65 -2.61 10.64
C GLY A 58 7.74 -2.22 9.17
N THR A 59 8.30 -3.11 8.38
CA THR A 59 8.54 -2.92 6.95
C THR A 59 8.17 -4.18 6.17
N ALA A 60 7.88 -4.01 4.88
CA ALA A 60 7.53 -5.12 4.00
C ALA A 60 8.03 -4.85 2.59
N ASP A 61 8.07 -5.89 1.78
CA ASP A 61 8.40 -5.80 0.35
C ASP A 61 7.15 -6.06 -0.48
N ILE A 62 7.04 -5.34 -1.59
CA ILE A 62 6.05 -5.62 -2.63
C ILE A 62 6.74 -6.43 -3.72
N LEU A 63 6.21 -7.61 -3.99
CA LEU A 63 6.78 -8.60 -4.89
C LEU A 63 5.79 -8.91 -6.01
N VAL A 64 6.30 -9.08 -7.23
CA VAL A 64 5.48 -9.41 -8.40
C VAL A 64 6.10 -10.62 -9.09
N ASP A 65 5.26 -11.60 -9.45
CA ASP A 65 5.67 -12.75 -10.22
C ASP A 65 5.93 -12.35 -11.67
N THR A 66 7.05 -12.81 -12.20
CA THR A 66 7.42 -12.63 -13.60
C THR A 66 7.76 -13.99 -14.21
N PRO A 67 7.83 -14.09 -15.55
CA PRO A 67 8.24 -15.34 -16.18
C PRO A 67 9.61 -15.85 -15.73
N THR A 68 10.48 -14.97 -15.24
CA THR A 68 11.83 -15.33 -14.75
C THR A 68 11.89 -15.44 -13.24
N GLY A 69 10.78 -15.32 -12.54
CA GLY A 69 10.70 -15.44 -11.09
C GLY A 69 10.08 -14.21 -10.43
N GLU A 70 10.06 -14.23 -9.11
CA GLU A 70 9.50 -13.16 -8.30
C GLU A 70 10.50 -12.02 -8.17
N ILE A 71 10.06 -10.79 -8.40
CA ILE A 71 10.91 -9.61 -8.26
C ILE A 71 10.30 -8.63 -7.25
N LYS A 72 11.18 -7.94 -6.54
CA LYS A 72 10.78 -6.85 -5.64
C LYS A 72 10.61 -5.57 -6.45
N VAL A 73 9.45 -4.94 -6.32
CA VAL A 73 9.12 -3.70 -7.05
C VAL A 73 9.04 -2.47 -6.16
N ALA A 74 8.84 -2.63 -4.86
CA ALA A 74 8.76 -1.50 -3.93
C ALA A 74 8.95 -1.94 -2.48
N ASP A 75 9.23 -0.95 -1.63
CA ASP A 75 9.26 -1.09 -0.18
C ASP A 75 7.98 -0.54 0.44
N VAL A 76 7.59 -1.09 1.57
CA VAL A 76 6.47 -0.60 2.38
C VAL A 76 7.00 -0.21 3.74
N ASP A 77 6.75 1.03 4.14
CA ASP A 77 7.16 1.57 5.43
C ASP A 77 5.96 1.90 6.31
N VAL A 78 6.23 2.29 7.54
CA VAL A 78 5.21 2.79 8.47
C VAL A 78 4.45 3.95 7.82
N ASN A 79 3.17 4.03 8.11
CA ASN A 79 2.22 5.01 7.57
C ASN A 79 1.86 4.82 6.09
N SER A 80 2.25 3.69 5.50
CA SER A 80 1.83 3.31 4.15
C SER A 80 0.52 2.52 4.20
N ILE A 81 -0.25 2.62 3.13
CA ILE A 81 -1.41 1.75 2.90
C ILE A 81 -1.08 0.80 1.75
N VAL A 82 -1.46 -0.45 1.89
CA VAL A 82 -1.29 -1.46 0.83
C VAL A 82 -2.59 -2.24 0.64
N GLY A 83 -2.78 -2.76 -0.56
CA GLY A 83 -3.96 -3.57 -0.88
C GLY A 83 -5.17 -2.75 -1.33
N GLU A 84 -5.05 -1.43 -1.41
CA GLU A 84 -6.14 -0.54 -1.83
C GLU A 84 -6.48 -0.69 -3.32
N ILE A 85 -5.51 -1.04 -4.16
CA ILE A 85 -5.72 -1.16 -5.60
C ILE A 85 -6.74 -2.25 -5.92
N ALA A 86 -6.64 -3.40 -5.27
CA ALA A 86 -7.56 -4.50 -5.50
C ALA A 86 -9.01 -4.13 -5.17
N ILE A 87 -9.20 -3.29 -4.14
CA ILE A 87 -10.52 -2.80 -3.76
C ILE A 87 -11.02 -1.75 -4.76
N LEU A 88 -10.18 -0.77 -5.06
CA LEU A 88 -10.55 0.36 -5.93
C LEU A 88 -10.82 -0.05 -7.36
N CYS A 89 -10.06 -1.01 -7.87
CA CYS A 89 -10.18 -1.48 -9.26
C CYS A 89 -11.03 -2.74 -9.40
N ASP A 90 -11.49 -3.29 -8.28
CA ASP A 90 -12.27 -4.54 -8.25
C ASP A 90 -11.56 -5.66 -8.99
N VAL A 91 -10.29 -5.87 -8.65
CA VAL A 91 -9.43 -6.89 -9.25
C VAL A 91 -8.77 -7.73 -8.17
N SER A 92 -8.20 -8.87 -8.56
CA SER A 92 -7.36 -9.68 -7.66
C SER A 92 -6.13 -8.89 -7.21
N ARG A 93 -5.48 -9.33 -6.15
CA ARG A 93 -4.23 -8.74 -5.68
C ARG A 93 -3.22 -8.67 -6.82
N THR A 94 -2.67 -7.50 -7.06
CA THR A 94 -1.72 -7.26 -8.16
C THR A 94 -0.29 -7.60 -7.78
N ALA A 95 -0.03 -7.83 -6.49
CA ALA A 95 1.29 -8.13 -5.96
C ALA A 95 1.18 -8.91 -4.67
N THR A 96 2.28 -9.53 -4.26
CA THR A 96 2.45 -10.15 -2.96
C THR A 96 3.10 -9.13 -2.03
N VAL A 97 2.65 -9.07 -0.77
CA VAL A 97 3.28 -8.22 0.26
C VAL A 97 3.84 -9.14 1.33
N LYS A 98 5.15 -9.07 1.52
CA LYS A 98 5.91 -9.92 2.43
C LYS A 98 6.59 -9.09 3.50
N ALA A 99 6.32 -9.40 4.77
CA ALA A 99 6.97 -8.71 5.88
C ALA A 99 8.48 -8.97 5.89
N THR A 100 9.27 -7.90 5.98
CA THR A 100 10.73 -7.97 6.10
C THR A 100 11.21 -7.79 7.53
N SER A 101 10.32 -7.32 8.39
CA SER A 101 10.49 -7.25 9.84
C SER A 101 9.16 -7.63 10.47
N ASN A 102 9.07 -7.61 11.79
CA ASN A 102 7.78 -7.78 12.44
C ASN A 102 6.89 -6.59 12.09
N VAL A 103 5.69 -6.87 11.56
CA VAL A 103 4.75 -5.85 11.09
C VAL A 103 3.51 -5.85 11.96
N GLU A 104 3.08 -4.67 12.36
CA GLU A 104 1.76 -4.42 12.92
C GLU A 104 0.97 -3.57 11.94
N ALA A 105 -0.27 -3.94 11.68
CA ALA A 105 -1.10 -3.24 10.71
C ALA A 105 -2.56 -3.18 11.17
N LEU A 106 -3.28 -2.18 10.65
CA LEU A 106 -4.74 -2.15 10.72
C LEU A 106 -5.28 -2.69 9.43
N ARG A 107 -6.12 -3.71 9.53
CA ARG A 107 -6.82 -4.31 8.40
C ARG A 107 -8.19 -3.65 8.28
N ILE A 108 -8.41 -2.94 7.19
CA ILE A 108 -9.65 -2.25 6.90
C ILE A 108 -10.40 -3.08 5.86
N SER A 109 -11.58 -3.58 6.22
CA SER A 109 -12.37 -4.38 5.28
C SER A 109 -12.76 -3.57 4.05
N LYS A 110 -13.01 -4.27 2.94
CA LYS A 110 -13.46 -3.65 1.69
C LYS A 110 -14.69 -2.78 1.92
N GLU A 111 -15.66 -3.27 2.67
CA GLU A 111 -16.90 -2.55 2.95
C GLU A 111 -16.64 -1.25 3.70
N HIS A 112 -15.83 -1.30 4.75
CA HIS A 112 -15.48 -0.11 5.52
C HIS A 112 -14.66 0.88 4.72
N PHE A 113 -13.75 0.39 3.89
CA PHE A 113 -12.93 1.24 3.03
C PHE A 113 -13.77 1.99 2.01
N LEU A 114 -14.69 1.27 1.32
CA LEU A 114 -15.58 1.89 0.33
C LEU A 114 -16.56 2.86 0.98
N LYS A 115 -17.05 2.54 2.17
CA LYS A 115 -17.92 3.44 2.92
C LYS A 115 -17.19 4.73 3.29
N LEU A 116 -15.94 4.62 3.70
CA LEU A 116 -15.11 5.78 4.02
C LEU A 116 -14.94 6.69 2.80
N LEU A 117 -14.70 6.11 1.62
CA LEU A 117 -14.61 6.86 0.37
C LEU A 117 -15.92 7.55 0.01
N SER A 118 -17.04 6.88 0.26
CA SER A 118 -18.37 7.44 0.00
C SER A 118 -18.67 8.62 0.94
N ASP A 119 -18.29 8.50 2.22
CA ASP A 119 -18.51 9.55 3.21
C ASP A 119 -17.54 10.73 3.05
N PHE A 120 -16.37 10.49 2.51
CA PHE A 120 -15.32 11.50 2.32
C PHE A 120 -14.77 11.46 0.89
N PRO A 121 -15.50 12.05 -0.08
CA PRO A 121 -15.07 12.03 -1.49
C PRO A 121 -13.69 12.65 -1.72
N GLU A 122 -13.28 13.61 -0.91
CA GLU A 122 -11.94 14.22 -0.99
C GLU A 122 -10.82 13.20 -0.74
N MET A 123 -11.11 12.14 -0.01
CA MET A 123 -10.16 11.05 0.20
C MET A 123 -9.88 10.31 -1.12
N ALA A 124 -10.90 10.17 -1.96
CA ALA A 124 -10.71 9.58 -3.29
C ALA A 124 -9.75 10.43 -4.14
N VAL A 125 -9.85 11.75 -4.05
CA VAL A 125 -8.93 12.67 -4.74
C VAL A 125 -7.50 12.49 -4.21
N ASP A 126 -7.35 12.40 -2.89
CA ASP A 126 -6.04 12.20 -2.26
C ASP A 126 -5.41 10.86 -2.69
N ILE A 127 -6.21 9.80 -2.77
CA ILE A 127 -5.75 8.50 -3.28
C ILE A 127 -5.30 8.62 -4.73
N MET A 128 -6.08 9.29 -5.57
CA MET A 128 -5.71 9.50 -6.97
C MET A 128 -4.38 10.25 -7.10
N ARG A 129 -4.13 11.25 -6.26
CA ARG A 129 -2.84 11.96 -6.26
C ARG A 129 -1.69 11.05 -5.87
N VAL A 130 -1.86 10.25 -4.82
CA VAL A 130 -0.83 9.31 -4.39
C VAL A 130 -0.51 8.30 -5.50
N LEU A 131 -1.54 7.74 -6.15
CA LEU A 131 -1.35 6.79 -7.25
C LEU A 131 -0.72 7.46 -8.47
N ALA A 132 -1.11 8.70 -8.78
CA ALA A 132 -0.52 9.46 -9.89
C ALA A 132 0.96 9.76 -9.62
N ASP A 133 1.31 10.12 -8.39
CA ASP A 133 2.71 10.36 -8.00
C ASP A 133 3.53 9.08 -8.13
N ARG A 134 3.01 7.95 -7.71
CA ARG A 134 3.68 6.65 -7.88
C ARG A 134 3.90 6.33 -9.35
N LEU A 135 2.89 6.58 -10.19
CA LEU A 135 2.99 6.35 -11.64
C LEU A 135 4.04 7.25 -12.26
N ASN A 136 4.05 8.53 -11.92
CA ASN A 136 5.03 9.49 -12.42
C ASN A 136 6.44 9.11 -12.00
N HIS A 137 6.61 8.67 -10.75
CA HIS A 137 7.91 8.23 -10.24
C HIS A 137 8.40 6.99 -11.01
N THR A 138 7.54 6.01 -11.20
CA THR A 138 7.86 4.79 -11.95
C THR A 138 8.21 5.12 -13.40
N THR A 139 7.46 6.01 -14.03
CA THR A 139 7.71 6.45 -15.41
C THR A 139 9.07 7.13 -15.51
N ALA A 140 9.40 8.00 -14.57
CA ALA A 140 10.70 8.68 -14.53
C ALA A 140 11.84 7.67 -14.38
N GLU A 141 11.69 6.68 -13.52
CA GLU A 141 12.70 5.63 -13.34
C GLU A 141 12.91 4.82 -14.62
N LEU A 142 11.83 4.43 -15.29
CA LEU A 142 11.90 3.70 -16.55
C LEU A 142 12.60 4.54 -17.64
N THR A 143 12.25 5.81 -17.73
CA THR A 143 12.86 6.72 -18.70
C THR A 143 14.34 6.88 -18.43
N ALA A 144 14.73 7.08 -17.17
CA ALA A 144 16.12 7.19 -16.78
C ALA A 144 16.91 5.91 -17.11
N ALA A 145 16.33 4.75 -16.79
CA ALA A 145 16.97 3.46 -17.06
C ALA A 145 17.17 3.24 -18.56
N ARG A 146 16.18 3.58 -19.39
CA ARG A 146 16.27 3.41 -20.84
C ARG A 146 17.22 4.39 -21.51
N SER A 147 17.43 5.56 -20.90
CA SER A 147 18.29 6.59 -21.48
C SER A 147 19.74 6.54 -20.97
N GLN A 148 20.08 5.63 -20.07
CA GLN A 148 21.44 5.50 -19.54
C GLN A 148 22.34 4.75 -20.52
N PRO A 149 23.33 5.39 -21.11
CA PRO A 149 24.22 4.74 -22.07
C PRO A 149 25.00 3.57 -21.47
N ALA A 150 25.35 3.66 -20.19
CA ALA A 150 26.13 2.65 -19.50
C ALA A 150 25.39 1.31 -19.36
N LEU A 151 24.06 1.32 -19.45
CA LEU A 151 23.25 0.12 -19.35
C LEU A 151 22.96 -0.50 -20.71
N GLN A 152 23.32 0.18 -21.78
CA GLN A 152 23.12 -0.35 -23.12
C GLN A 152 24.25 -1.29 -23.46
N PRO A 153 23.96 -2.38 -24.18
CA PRO A 153 25.02 -3.24 -24.70
C PRO A 153 25.97 -2.40 -25.55
N ALA A 154 27.25 -2.71 -25.48
CA ALA A 154 28.20 -2.05 -26.34
C ALA A 154 27.74 -2.19 -27.79
N PRO A 155 27.79 -1.12 -28.58
CA PRO A 155 27.40 -1.22 -29.97
C PRO A 155 28.24 -2.27 -30.66
N THR A 156 27.56 -3.17 -31.32
CA THR A 156 28.22 -4.24 -32.07
C THR A 156 28.40 -3.77 -33.48
N HIS A 157 29.43 -3.06 -33.69
CA HIS A 157 29.74 -2.60 -35.05
C HIS A 157 31.21 -2.58 -35.29
#